data_118c910cd3a876e9dcb8d28e5eb671d0
#
_entry.id   118c910cd3a876e9dcb8d28e5eb671d0
#
_cell.length_a   1.000
_cell.length_b   1.000
_cell.length_c   1.000
_cell.angle_alpha   90.00
_cell.angle_beta   90.00
_cell.angle_gamma   90.00
#
_symmetry.space_group_name_H-M   'P 1'
#
loop_
_entity.id
_entity.type
_entity.pdbx_description
1 polymer ?
#
loop_
_entity_poly.entity_id
_entity_poly.type
_entity_poly.pdbx_seq_one_letter_code
_entity_poly.pdbx_strand_id
1 'polypeptide(L)'
;MKTPLLAIFASSLFALSNSVFAAETPFAIAIHGGAGTIEKARFTPAQEKQYRAKLTEAVETGYKVLHQGGESLDAVTAAITVLEQSPYFNAGRGAVYTYDGGHELDASIMDGRNREAGAVAGVKHIESPIKLARLVMNNSVHVMLSGQGAEEFAKEQGVELVENNLFDTEPRYKALLKAKQKLDKAKATSKEYQAAHKALPNSYKMGTVGAVALDKNGNLAAGTSTDVRFS
;
A
#
# COMPACT_ATOMS: atom_id res chain seq x y z
N MET A 1 -59.48 -17.15 71.00
CA MET A 1 -58.98 -16.19 70.00
C MET A 1 -57.63 -16.63 69.54
N LYS A 2 -57.57 -17.15 68.33
CA LYS A 2 -56.32 -17.70 67.73
C LYS A 2 -55.91 -16.79 66.57
N THR A 3 -54.76 -16.15 66.75
CA THR A 3 -54.10 -15.30 65.70
C THR A 3 -53.33 -16.17 64.73
N PRO A 4 -53.48 -16.01 63.44
CA PRO A 4 -52.66 -16.72 62.51
C PRO A 4 -51.35 -15.98 62.23
N LEU A 5 -50.26 -16.74 62.25
CA LEU A 5 -48.89 -16.36 61.91
C LEU A 5 -48.74 -16.22 60.39
N LEU A 6 -48.44 -15.02 59.86
CA LEU A 6 -48.23 -14.76 58.47
C LEU A 6 -46.77 -15.00 58.14
N ALA A 7 -46.48 -16.09 57.39
CA ALA A 7 -45.13 -16.41 56.90
C ALA A 7 -44.84 -15.62 55.62
N ILE A 8 -43.89 -14.67 55.67
CA ILE A 8 -43.41 -13.93 54.51
C ILE A 8 -42.32 -14.78 53.83
N PHE A 9 -42.64 -15.32 52.66
CA PHE A 9 -41.65 -15.95 51.77
C PHE A 9 -40.93 -14.85 50.98
N ALA A 10 -39.68 -14.59 51.35
CA ALA A 10 -38.78 -13.72 50.57
C ALA A 10 -38.18 -14.54 49.45
N SER A 11 -38.71 -14.39 48.22
CA SER A 11 -38.14 -14.96 47.01
C SER A 11 -36.93 -14.13 46.56
N SER A 12 -35.74 -14.58 46.89
CA SER A 12 -34.47 -14.02 46.37
C SER A 12 -34.34 -14.35 44.89
N LEU A 13 -34.62 -13.39 44.03
CA LEU A 13 -34.39 -13.48 42.58
C LEU A 13 -32.88 -13.29 42.35
N PHE A 14 -32.15 -14.41 42.20
CA PHE A 14 -30.75 -14.39 41.76
C PHE A 14 -30.74 -14.05 40.27
N ALA A 15 -30.50 -12.78 39.94
CA ALA A 15 -30.21 -12.35 38.60
C ALA A 15 -28.81 -12.89 38.19
N LEU A 16 -28.77 -14.01 37.50
CA LEU A 16 -27.58 -14.47 36.78
C LEU A 16 -27.29 -13.47 35.65
N SER A 17 -26.43 -12.51 35.94
CA SER A 17 -25.81 -11.69 34.88
C SER A 17 -24.91 -12.58 34.03
N ASN A 18 -25.47 -13.14 32.98
CA ASN A 18 -24.68 -13.73 31.89
C ASN A 18 -23.84 -12.59 31.28
N SER A 19 -22.59 -12.47 31.70
CA SER A 19 -21.61 -11.70 30.98
C SER A 19 -21.45 -12.36 29.60
N VAL A 20 -22.20 -11.89 28.61
CA VAL A 20 -21.95 -12.21 27.21
C VAL A 20 -20.60 -11.61 26.89
N PHE A 21 -19.55 -12.44 26.92
CA PHE A 21 -18.30 -12.08 26.30
C PHE A 21 -18.62 -11.90 24.80
N ALA A 22 -18.79 -10.65 24.38
CA ALA A 22 -18.85 -10.34 22.97
C ALA A 22 -17.54 -10.85 22.36
N ALA A 23 -17.62 -11.86 21.51
CA ALA A 23 -16.47 -12.31 20.74
C ALA A 23 -15.95 -11.08 19.97
N GLU A 24 -14.66 -10.76 20.14
CA GLU A 24 -14.06 -9.67 19.38
C GLU A 24 -14.26 -9.95 17.90
N THR A 25 -14.82 -8.98 17.17
CA THR A 25 -14.99 -9.11 15.72
C THR A 25 -13.61 -9.25 15.07
N PRO A 26 -13.38 -10.30 14.26
CA PRO A 26 -12.08 -10.53 13.66
C PRO A 26 -11.72 -9.38 12.72
N PHE A 27 -10.47 -8.96 12.76
CA PHE A 27 -9.88 -8.02 11.81
C PHE A 27 -8.51 -8.52 11.41
N ALA A 28 -8.06 -8.16 10.22
CA ALA A 28 -6.79 -8.63 9.69
C ALA A 28 -6.21 -7.63 8.68
N ILE A 29 -4.90 -7.65 8.56
CA ILE A 29 -4.17 -6.97 7.48
C ILE A 29 -3.06 -7.87 6.98
N ALA A 30 -2.86 -7.91 5.67
CA ALA A 30 -1.71 -8.49 5.03
C ALA A 30 -1.09 -7.49 4.06
N ILE A 31 0.24 -7.50 3.97
CA ILE A 31 0.99 -6.63 3.07
C ILE A 31 1.98 -7.44 2.23
N HIS A 32 2.41 -6.87 1.09
CA HIS A 32 3.59 -7.34 0.38
C HIS A 32 4.49 -6.16 -0.02
N GLY A 33 5.80 -6.38 0.03
CA GLY A 33 6.81 -5.36 -0.27
C GLY A 33 7.42 -5.47 -1.66
N GLY A 34 6.85 -6.28 -2.55
CA GLY A 34 7.32 -6.39 -3.92
C GLY A 34 6.91 -7.69 -4.61
N ALA A 35 6.89 -7.66 -5.95
CA ALA A 35 6.55 -8.79 -6.82
C ALA A 35 7.76 -9.32 -7.61
N GLY A 36 8.97 -8.82 -7.35
CA GLY A 36 10.21 -9.25 -8.02
C GLY A 36 10.81 -10.50 -7.41
N THR A 37 11.88 -11.01 -8.01
CA THR A 37 12.66 -12.12 -7.47
C THR A 37 13.41 -11.65 -6.22
N ILE A 38 12.89 -11.97 -5.05
CA ILE A 38 13.51 -11.71 -3.76
C ILE A 38 14.32 -12.95 -3.39
N GLU A 39 15.58 -12.99 -3.81
CA GLU A 39 16.51 -14.06 -3.42
C GLU A 39 17.26 -13.63 -2.16
N LYS A 40 17.15 -14.41 -1.10
CA LYS A 40 17.84 -14.15 0.17
C LYS A 40 19.35 -13.95 -0.02
N ALA A 41 19.95 -14.66 -0.96
CA ALA A 41 21.38 -14.57 -1.28
C ALA A 41 21.80 -13.19 -1.83
N ARG A 42 20.87 -12.32 -2.21
CA ARG A 42 21.17 -10.96 -2.71
C ARG A 42 21.24 -9.90 -1.63
N PHE A 43 20.88 -10.25 -0.39
CA PHE A 43 20.86 -9.33 0.73
C PHE A 43 21.94 -9.66 1.73
N THR A 44 22.65 -8.64 2.19
CA THR A 44 23.44 -8.79 3.41
C THR A 44 22.51 -8.93 4.62
N PRO A 45 22.95 -9.53 5.73
CA PRO A 45 22.12 -9.63 6.95
C PRO A 45 21.60 -8.26 7.43
N ALA A 46 22.41 -7.20 7.28
CA ALA A 46 22.01 -5.84 7.63
C ALA A 46 20.88 -5.31 6.73
N GLN A 47 20.97 -5.53 5.42
CA GLN A 47 19.91 -5.16 4.48
C GLN A 47 18.62 -5.94 4.76
N GLU A 48 18.71 -7.27 4.96
CA GLU A 48 17.54 -8.08 5.31
C GLU A 48 16.85 -7.53 6.56
N LYS A 49 17.60 -7.17 7.59
CA LYS A 49 17.07 -6.57 8.82
C LYS A 49 16.33 -5.26 8.53
N GLN A 50 16.88 -4.39 7.68
CA GLN A 50 16.26 -3.11 7.30
C GLN A 50 14.94 -3.32 6.54
N TYR A 51 14.91 -4.23 5.56
CA TYR A 51 13.69 -4.58 4.82
C TYR A 51 12.61 -5.13 5.74
N ARG A 52 12.97 -6.07 6.63
CA ARG A 52 12.03 -6.65 7.60
C ARG A 52 11.49 -5.59 8.56
N ALA A 53 12.34 -4.71 9.07
CA ALA A 53 11.92 -3.63 9.96
C ALA A 53 10.87 -2.71 9.30
N LYS A 54 11.07 -2.35 8.03
CA LYS A 54 10.09 -1.54 7.29
C LYS A 54 8.79 -2.27 6.98
N LEU A 55 8.84 -3.56 6.66
CA LEU A 55 7.63 -4.37 6.50
C LEU A 55 6.87 -4.49 7.83
N THR A 56 7.58 -4.69 8.94
CA THR A 56 6.98 -4.72 10.27
C THR A 56 6.32 -3.37 10.59
N GLU A 57 7.02 -2.25 10.38
CA GLU A 57 6.45 -0.90 10.59
C GLU A 57 5.18 -0.68 9.75
N ALA A 58 5.17 -1.09 8.49
CA ALA A 58 4.03 -0.93 7.61
C ALA A 58 2.81 -1.75 8.08
N VAL A 59 3.01 -3.04 8.38
CA VAL A 59 1.91 -3.89 8.83
C VAL A 59 1.40 -3.48 10.21
N GLU A 60 2.27 -3.08 11.14
CA GLU A 60 1.89 -2.59 12.46
C GLU A 60 1.13 -1.27 12.38
N THR A 61 1.50 -0.38 11.45
CA THR A 61 0.78 0.88 11.23
C THR A 61 -0.66 0.60 10.79
N GLY A 62 -0.86 -0.26 9.80
CA GLY A 62 -2.22 -0.64 9.37
C GLY A 62 -2.98 -1.44 10.44
N TYR A 63 -2.30 -2.37 11.14
CA TYR A 63 -2.89 -3.13 12.24
C TYR A 63 -3.40 -2.21 13.37
N LYS A 64 -2.63 -1.19 13.73
CA LYS A 64 -3.02 -0.22 14.76
C LYS A 64 -4.31 0.51 14.40
N VAL A 65 -4.49 0.89 13.14
CA VAL A 65 -5.74 1.49 12.65
C VAL A 65 -6.92 0.55 12.91
N LEU A 66 -6.82 -0.72 12.50
CA LEU A 66 -7.89 -1.70 12.69
C LEU A 66 -8.14 -2.04 14.16
N HIS A 67 -7.10 -2.16 14.96
CA HIS A 67 -7.20 -2.43 16.40
C HIS A 67 -7.98 -1.34 17.11
N GLN A 68 -7.79 -0.08 16.72
CA GLN A 68 -8.50 1.10 17.24
C GLN A 68 -9.93 1.24 16.69
N GLY A 69 -10.39 0.32 15.84
CA GLY A 69 -11.73 0.35 15.23
C GLY A 69 -11.82 1.20 13.95
N GLY A 70 -10.69 1.58 13.37
CA GLY A 70 -10.65 2.28 12.08
C GLY A 70 -11.03 1.37 10.89
N GLU A 71 -11.29 1.99 9.76
CA GLU A 71 -11.74 1.31 8.54
C GLU A 71 -10.59 0.59 7.81
N SER A 72 -10.95 -0.47 7.06
CA SER A 72 -10.01 -1.22 6.23
C SER A 72 -9.31 -0.34 5.19
N LEU A 73 -10.00 0.62 4.58
CA LEU A 73 -9.40 1.62 3.67
C LEU A 73 -8.31 2.46 4.33
N ASP A 74 -8.53 2.88 5.58
CA ASP A 74 -7.55 3.66 6.34
C ASP A 74 -6.31 2.82 6.65
N ALA A 75 -6.51 1.57 7.04
CA ALA A 75 -5.43 0.64 7.33
C ALA A 75 -4.57 0.34 6.09
N VAL A 76 -5.20 0.08 4.93
CA VAL A 76 -4.53 -0.13 3.65
C VAL A 76 -3.74 1.11 3.25
N THR A 77 -4.36 2.29 3.30
CA THR A 77 -3.71 3.56 2.94
C THR A 77 -2.51 3.84 3.84
N ALA A 78 -2.66 3.65 5.16
CA ALA A 78 -1.59 3.88 6.13
C ALA A 78 -0.39 2.93 5.91
N ALA A 79 -0.65 1.64 5.71
CA ALA A 79 0.40 0.64 5.49
C ALA A 79 1.17 0.92 4.18
N ILE A 80 0.46 1.21 3.09
CA ILE A 80 1.09 1.50 1.79
C ILE A 80 1.89 2.81 1.86
N THR A 81 1.39 3.84 2.55
CA THR A 81 2.14 5.10 2.72
C THR A 81 3.50 4.88 3.37
N VAL A 82 3.61 4.00 4.37
CA VAL A 82 4.90 3.63 4.99
C VAL A 82 5.84 2.99 3.96
N LEU A 83 5.31 2.14 3.08
CA LEU A 83 6.10 1.49 2.03
C LEU A 83 6.52 2.48 0.94
N GLU A 84 5.66 3.43 0.54
CA GLU A 84 5.98 4.51 -0.42
C GLU A 84 7.07 5.46 0.11
N GLN A 85 7.10 5.73 1.40
CA GLN A 85 8.12 6.57 2.04
C GLN A 85 9.46 5.87 2.22
N SER A 86 9.54 4.57 1.92
CA SER A 86 10.73 3.77 2.09
C SER A 86 11.56 3.67 0.79
N PRO A 87 12.89 3.85 0.84
CA PRO A 87 13.74 3.66 -0.35
C PRO A 87 13.96 2.19 -0.72
N TYR A 88 13.42 1.25 0.04
CA TYR A 88 13.68 -0.18 -0.14
C TYR A 88 12.71 -0.86 -1.12
N PHE A 89 11.51 -0.34 -1.29
CA PHE A 89 10.46 -0.96 -2.10
C PHE A 89 10.27 -0.21 -3.42
N ASN A 90 9.70 -0.88 -4.41
CA ASN A 90 9.46 -0.29 -5.71
C ASN A 90 8.10 0.44 -5.73
N ALA A 91 8.03 1.53 -4.99
CA ALA A 91 6.91 2.46 -4.89
C ALA A 91 7.41 3.75 -4.24
N GLY A 92 6.89 4.90 -4.62
CA GLY A 92 7.26 6.19 -4.05
C GLY A 92 8.78 6.41 -4.07
N ARG A 93 9.39 6.63 -2.90
CA ARG A 93 10.83 6.94 -2.75
C ARG A 93 11.79 5.81 -3.18
N GLY A 94 11.31 4.62 -3.40
CA GLY A 94 12.11 3.49 -3.89
C GLY A 94 11.82 3.12 -5.33
N ALA A 95 11.03 3.93 -6.04
CA ALA A 95 10.64 3.72 -7.42
C ALA A 95 11.85 3.57 -8.37
N VAL A 96 11.72 2.75 -9.39
CA VAL A 96 12.73 2.69 -10.45
C VAL A 96 12.66 3.96 -11.32
N TYR A 97 13.75 4.25 -12.00
CA TYR A 97 13.77 5.32 -12.98
C TYR A 97 13.12 4.89 -14.30
N THR A 98 12.42 5.82 -14.94
CA THR A 98 12.10 5.71 -16.36
C THR A 98 13.38 5.73 -17.20
N TYR A 99 13.28 5.36 -18.49
CA TYR A 99 14.44 5.42 -19.37
C TYR A 99 15.05 6.82 -19.46
N ASP A 100 14.23 7.87 -19.40
CA ASP A 100 14.67 9.27 -19.52
C ASP A 100 15.31 9.82 -18.23
N GLY A 101 15.21 9.09 -17.13
CA GLY A 101 15.90 9.45 -15.88
C GLY A 101 15.04 10.20 -14.87
N GLY A 102 13.71 10.13 -14.99
CA GLY A 102 12.75 10.59 -13.99
C GLY A 102 12.03 9.42 -13.33
N HIS A 103 11.00 9.74 -12.55
CA HIS A 103 10.10 8.76 -11.93
C HIS A 103 8.65 9.03 -12.34
N GLU A 104 7.90 7.98 -12.59
CA GLU A 104 6.46 7.99 -12.84
C GLU A 104 5.81 6.95 -11.95
N LEU A 105 4.83 7.37 -11.15
CA LEU A 105 4.26 6.56 -10.09
C LEU A 105 2.80 6.25 -10.37
N ASP A 106 2.38 5.06 -9.95
CA ASP A 106 1.01 4.55 -10.09
C ASP A 106 0.50 4.04 -8.75
N ALA A 107 -0.81 4.16 -8.53
CA ALA A 107 -1.46 3.51 -7.39
C ALA A 107 -2.92 3.21 -7.70
N SER A 108 -3.47 2.23 -7.00
CA SER A 108 -4.91 1.94 -7.01
C SER A 108 -5.38 1.48 -5.64
N ILE A 109 -6.64 1.79 -5.33
CA ILE A 109 -7.32 1.38 -4.11
C ILE A 109 -8.77 1.03 -4.42
N MET A 110 -9.33 0.09 -3.67
CA MET A 110 -10.72 -0.34 -3.81
C MET A 110 -11.37 -0.57 -2.45
N ASP A 111 -12.59 -0.08 -2.31
CA ASP A 111 -13.48 -0.35 -1.19
C ASP A 111 -14.34 -1.59 -1.48
N GLY A 112 -14.23 -2.61 -0.63
CA GLY A 112 -15.01 -3.84 -0.80
C GLY A 112 -16.49 -3.71 -0.39
N ARG A 113 -16.88 -2.62 0.31
CA ARG A 113 -18.28 -2.39 0.74
C ARG A 113 -19.21 -2.15 -0.45
N ASN A 114 -18.77 -1.33 -1.37
CA ASN A 114 -19.56 -0.83 -2.51
C ASN A 114 -18.87 -1.04 -3.86
N ARG A 115 -17.62 -1.53 -3.85
CA ARG A 115 -16.76 -1.74 -5.03
C ARG A 115 -16.33 -0.43 -5.70
N GLU A 116 -16.39 0.69 -5.00
CA GLU A 116 -15.78 1.92 -5.46
C GLU A 116 -14.26 1.76 -5.51
N ALA A 117 -13.67 2.34 -6.54
CA ALA A 117 -12.23 2.26 -6.75
C ALA A 117 -11.68 3.61 -7.23
N GLY A 118 -10.42 3.85 -6.93
CA GLY A 118 -9.68 4.99 -7.41
C GLY A 118 -8.28 4.58 -7.84
N ALA A 119 -7.79 5.20 -8.90
CA ALA A 119 -6.45 4.93 -9.40
C ALA A 119 -5.79 6.20 -9.94
N VAL A 120 -4.48 6.20 -9.90
CA VAL A 120 -3.64 7.19 -10.59
C VAL A 120 -2.53 6.49 -11.34
N ALA A 121 -2.13 7.03 -12.49
CA ALA A 121 -1.03 6.51 -13.29
C ALA A 121 -0.15 7.62 -13.85
N GLY A 122 1.16 7.37 -13.90
CA GLY A 122 2.14 8.27 -14.51
C GLY A 122 2.27 9.61 -13.79
N VAL A 123 1.99 9.69 -12.49
CA VAL A 123 2.19 10.91 -11.71
C VAL A 123 3.66 11.06 -11.32
N LYS A 124 4.17 12.31 -11.37
CA LYS A 124 5.60 12.61 -11.21
C LYS A 124 5.91 13.41 -9.95
N HIS A 125 4.92 14.12 -9.42
CA HIS A 125 5.10 15.11 -8.36
C HIS A 125 4.21 14.83 -7.15
N ILE A 126 3.77 13.59 -6.97
CA ILE A 126 2.89 13.16 -5.87
C ILE A 126 3.68 12.31 -4.88
N GLU A 127 3.88 12.82 -3.66
CA GLU A 127 4.66 12.11 -2.63
C GLU A 127 4.06 10.75 -2.28
N SER A 128 2.72 10.66 -2.19
CA SER A 128 2.01 9.40 -1.86
C SER A 128 0.90 9.13 -2.88
N PRO A 129 1.19 8.36 -3.95
CA PRO A 129 0.21 7.99 -4.97
C PRO A 129 -1.03 7.28 -4.42
N ILE A 130 -0.89 6.43 -3.37
CA ILE A 130 -2.04 5.74 -2.78
C ILE A 130 -3.04 6.70 -2.15
N LYS A 131 -2.57 7.81 -1.54
CA LYS A 131 -3.46 8.85 -1.01
C LYS A 131 -4.20 9.57 -2.12
N LEU A 132 -3.52 9.86 -3.23
CA LEU A 132 -4.17 10.49 -4.38
C LEU A 132 -5.18 9.54 -5.05
N ALA A 133 -4.86 8.26 -5.20
CA ALA A 133 -5.80 7.25 -5.68
C ALA A 133 -7.07 7.20 -4.82
N ARG A 134 -6.94 7.32 -3.50
CA ARG A 134 -8.08 7.41 -2.59
C ARG A 134 -8.89 8.69 -2.78
N LEU A 135 -8.23 9.84 -3.02
CA LEU A 135 -8.94 11.08 -3.34
C LEU A 135 -9.71 10.99 -4.67
N VAL A 136 -9.13 10.33 -5.68
CA VAL A 136 -9.85 10.06 -6.95
C VAL A 136 -11.11 9.25 -6.68
N MET A 137 -11.05 8.18 -5.87
CA MET A 137 -12.21 7.39 -5.50
C MET A 137 -13.29 8.19 -4.78
N ASN A 138 -12.88 9.04 -3.82
CA ASN A 138 -13.82 9.71 -2.92
C ASN A 138 -14.39 11.01 -3.50
N ASN A 139 -13.62 11.74 -4.31
CA ASN A 139 -13.87 13.14 -4.64
C ASN A 139 -13.97 13.39 -6.15
N SER A 140 -13.97 12.34 -6.98
CA SER A 140 -14.15 12.49 -8.42
C SER A 140 -15.23 11.56 -8.97
N VAL A 141 -15.69 11.85 -10.18
CA VAL A 141 -16.61 10.97 -10.93
C VAL A 141 -15.85 9.88 -11.70
N HIS A 142 -14.53 9.91 -11.65
CA HIS A 142 -13.66 9.01 -12.40
C HIS A 142 -13.12 7.91 -11.49
N VAL A 143 -12.91 6.73 -12.05
CA VAL A 143 -12.20 5.64 -11.38
C VAL A 143 -10.69 5.82 -11.48
N MET A 144 -10.21 6.53 -12.50
CA MET A 144 -8.78 6.69 -12.75
C MET A 144 -8.48 8.05 -13.38
N LEU A 145 -7.41 8.68 -12.91
CA LEU A 145 -6.79 9.85 -13.50
C LEU A 145 -5.31 9.55 -13.83
N SER A 146 -4.72 10.26 -14.80
CA SER A 146 -3.33 10.01 -15.19
C SER A 146 -2.56 11.29 -15.50
N GLY A 147 -1.22 11.21 -15.34
CA GLY A 147 -0.27 12.25 -15.72
C GLY A 147 -0.62 13.61 -15.15
N GLN A 148 -0.49 14.64 -16.01
CA GLN A 148 -0.74 16.02 -15.62
C GLN A 148 -2.17 16.25 -15.10
N GLY A 149 -3.18 15.61 -15.69
CA GLY A 149 -4.58 15.76 -15.23
C GLY A 149 -4.79 15.23 -13.82
N ALA A 150 -4.10 14.16 -13.42
CA ALA A 150 -4.12 13.66 -12.04
C ALA A 150 -3.44 14.65 -11.07
N GLU A 151 -2.37 15.30 -11.49
CA GLU A 151 -1.66 16.30 -10.68
C GLU A 151 -2.43 17.62 -10.56
N GLU A 152 -3.16 18.03 -11.59
CA GLU A 152 -4.10 19.17 -11.54
C GLU A 152 -5.22 18.88 -10.53
N PHE A 153 -5.84 17.72 -10.62
CA PHE A 153 -6.83 17.26 -9.62
C PHE A 153 -6.23 17.24 -8.21
N ALA A 154 -4.99 16.75 -8.04
CA ALA A 154 -4.32 16.75 -6.75
C ALA A 154 -4.22 18.17 -6.15
N LYS A 155 -3.83 19.17 -6.95
CA LYS A 155 -3.79 20.58 -6.53
C LYS A 155 -5.17 21.10 -6.12
N GLU A 156 -6.20 20.79 -6.89
CA GLU A 156 -7.58 21.13 -6.56
C GLU A 156 -8.05 20.53 -5.23
N GLN A 157 -7.53 19.35 -4.88
CA GLN A 157 -7.79 18.70 -3.59
C GLN A 157 -6.85 19.17 -2.46
N GLY A 158 -5.99 20.16 -2.70
CA GLY A 158 -5.07 20.71 -1.70
C GLY A 158 -3.83 19.86 -1.44
N VAL A 159 -3.50 18.93 -2.34
CA VAL A 159 -2.27 18.12 -2.24
C VAL A 159 -1.09 18.95 -2.73
N GLU A 160 -0.06 19.08 -1.89
CA GLU A 160 1.19 19.72 -2.27
C GLU A 160 1.98 18.82 -3.24
N LEU A 161 2.49 19.44 -4.32
CA LEU A 161 3.37 18.76 -5.26
C LEU A 161 4.82 18.81 -4.76
N VAL A 162 5.55 17.73 -5.01
CA VAL A 162 6.96 17.58 -4.68
C VAL A 162 7.83 17.57 -5.93
N GLU A 163 9.11 17.90 -5.79
CA GLU A 163 10.06 17.75 -6.88
C GLU A 163 10.31 16.25 -7.18
N ASN A 164 10.43 15.90 -8.46
CA ASN A 164 10.59 14.51 -8.88
C ASN A 164 11.85 13.84 -8.33
N ASN A 165 12.89 14.62 -8.03
CA ASN A 165 14.13 14.12 -7.42
C ASN A 165 13.94 13.67 -5.94
N LEU A 166 12.79 13.90 -5.31
CA LEU A 166 12.45 13.31 -4.02
C LEU A 166 12.53 11.78 -4.03
N PHE A 167 12.27 11.18 -5.19
CA PHE A 167 12.25 9.72 -5.38
C PHE A 167 13.62 9.13 -5.73
N ASP A 168 14.63 9.98 -5.96
CA ASP A 168 15.98 9.57 -6.31
C ASP A 168 16.61 8.71 -5.22
N THR A 169 17.17 7.56 -5.63
CA THR A 169 18.02 6.75 -4.78
C THR A 169 19.26 6.29 -5.53
N GLU A 170 20.41 6.31 -4.87
CA GLU A 170 21.68 5.89 -5.47
C GLU A 170 21.65 4.45 -6.03
N PRO A 171 21.05 3.45 -5.33
CA PRO A 171 20.94 2.10 -5.87
C PRO A 171 20.13 2.03 -7.16
N ARG A 172 19.02 2.78 -7.25
CA ARG A 172 18.16 2.83 -8.46
C ARG A 172 18.83 3.56 -9.60
N TYR A 173 19.54 4.66 -9.32
CA TYR A 173 20.32 5.36 -10.33
C TYR A 173 21.42 4.49 -10.92
N LYS A 174 22.21 3.80 -10.09
CA LYS A 174 23.20 2.82 -10.56
C LYS A 174 22.57 1.70 -11.41
N ALA A 175 21.37 1.29 -11.04
CA ALA A 175 20.62 0.30 -11.78
C ALA A 175 20.22 0.83 -13.18
N LEU A 176 19.70 2.06 -13.28
CA LEU A 176 19.40 2.74 -14.55
C LEU A 176 20.62 2.77 -15.48
N LEU A 177 21.77 3.24 -14.99
CA LEU A 177 22.99 3.34 -15.78
C LEU A 177 23.40 1.97 -16.33
N LYS A 178 23.32 0.93 -15.51
CA LYS A 178 23.65 -0.44 -15.88
C LYS A 178 22.68 -1.01 -16.94
N ALA A 179 21.39 -0.68 -16.83
CA ALA A 179 20.39 -1.06 -17.84
C ALA A 179 20.62 -0.35 -19.16
N LYS A 180 20.84 0.98 -19.16
CA LYS A 180 21.19 1.76 -20.35
C LYS A 180 22.42 1.19 -21.06
N GLN A 181 23.50 0.92 -20.31
CA GLN A 181 24.72 0.34 -20.89
C GLN A 181 24.49 -1.02 -21.57
N LYS A 182 23.60 -1.87 -21.01
CA LYS A 182 23.24 -3.14 -21.63
C LYS A 182 22.44 -2.95 -22.92
N LEU A 183 21.48 -2.04 -22.91
CA LEU A 183 20.64 -1.76 -24.07
C LEU A 183 21.43 -1.09 -25.19
N ASP A 184 22.33 -0.17 -24.86
CA ASP A 184 23.18 0.50 -25.85
C ASP A 184 24.11 -0.47 -26.59
N LYS A 185 24.63 -1.48 -25.89
CA LYS A 185 25.42 -2.56 -26.50
C LYS A 185 24.59 -3.45 -27.44
N ALA A 186 23.27 -3.52 -27.23
CA ALA A 186 22.37 -4.36 -28.00
C ALA A 186 21.64 -3.62 -29.13
N LYS A 187 21.95 -2.35 -29.39
CA LYS A 187 21.27 -1.50 -30.40
C LYS A 187 21.58 -1.87 -31.88
N ALA A 188 22.39 -2.90 -32.15
CA ALA A 188 22.74 -3.29 -33.51
C ALA A 188 21.52 -3.73 -34.34
N THR A 189 20.52 -4.37 -33.73
CA THR A 189 19.23 -4.72 -34.36
C THR A 189 18.08 -4.62 -33.37
N SER A 190 16.85 -4.40 -33.88
CA SER A 190 15.63 -4.38 -33.05
C SER A 190 15.42 -5.70 -32.30
N LYS A 191 15.84 -6.83 -32.91
CA LYS A 191 15.74 -8.17 -32.30
C LYS A 191 16.71 -8.34 -31.14
N GLU A 192 17.92 -7.82 -31.24
CA GLU A 192 18.93 -7.84 -30.19
C GLU A 192 18.52 -6.90 -29.03
N TYR A 193 17.98 -5.71 -29.34
CA TYR A 193 17.42 -4.82 -28.35
C TYR A 193 16.29 -5.47 -27.56
N GLN A 194 15.32 -6.11 -28.22
CA GLN A 194 14.22 -6.83 -27.56
C GLN A 194 14.73 -7.98 -26.70
N ALA A 195 15.73 -8.74 -27.16
CA ALA A 195 16.34 -9.82 -26.39
C ALA A 195 17.07 -9.28 -25.14
N ALA A 196 17.82 -8.18 -25.29
CA ALA A 196 18.51 -7.54 -24.17
C ALA A 196 17.52 -6.97 -23.14
N HIS A 197 16.44 -6.33 -23.60
CA HIS A 197 15.37 -5.83 -22.75
C HIS A 197 14.67 -6.98 -22.00
N LYS A 198 14.38 -8.10 -22.69
CA LYS A 198 13.81 -9.31 -22.09
C LYS A 198 14.74 -9.92 -21.04
N ALA A 199 16.05 -9.82 -21.24
CA ALA A 199 17.07 -10.34 -20.31
C ALA A 199 17.40 -9.43 -19.13
N LEU A 200 16.77 -8.23 -19.02
CA LEU A 200 16.89 -7.41 -17.82
C LEU A 200 16.32 -8.16 -16.61
N PRO A 201 16.93 -8.03 -15.42
CA PRO A 201 16.42 -8.64 -14.21
C PRO A 201 14.98 -8.24 -13.92
N ASN A 202 14.19 -9.13 -13.34
CA ASN A 202 12.80 -8.85 -12.97
C ASN A 202 12.64 -7.65 -12.03
N SER A 203 13.66 -7.34 -11.21
CA SER A 203 13.69 -6.15 -10.37
C SER A 203 13.63 -4.82 -11.12
N TYR A 204 13.88 -4.82 -12.43
CA TYR A 204 13.67 -3.66 -13.32
C TYR A 204 12.32 -3.68 -14.04
N LYS A 205 11.61 -4.80 -13.95
CA LYS A 205 10.37 -5.02 -14.70
C LYS A 205 9.15 -5.15 -13.80
N MET A 206 9.35 -5.55 -12.56
CA MET A 206 8.29 -5.90 -11.62
C MET A 206 8.68 -5.42 -10.22
N GLY A 207 7.85 -4.60 -9.67
CA GLY A 207 7.93 -4.18 -8.30
C GLY A 207 6.62 -3.50 -7.98
N THR A 208 6.02 -3.84 -6.88
CA THR A 208 4.72 -3.30 -6.48
C THR A 208 4.59 -3.59 -5.00
N VAL A 209 4.23 -2.60 -4.20
CA VAL A 209 3.80 -2.83 -2.83
C VAL A 209 2.29 -2.95 -2.79
N GLY A 210 1.75 -3.62 -1.78
CA GLY A 210 0.31 -3.71 -1.62
C GLY A 210 -0.09 -4.08 -0.20
N ALA A 211 -1.36 -3.83 0.08
CA ALA A 211 -2.02 -4.22 1.32
C ALA A 211 -3.47 -4.63 1.07
N VAL A 212 -3.94 -5.56 1.88
CA VAL A 212 -5.35 -5.93 1.99
C VAL A 212 -5.74 -5.96 3.45
N ALA A 213 -6.93 -5.47 3.78
CA ALA A 213 -7.39 -5.41 5.16
C ALA A 213 -8.87 -5.80 5.28
N LEU A 214 -9.20 -6.37 6.44
CA LEU A 214 -10.54 -6.63 6.94
C LEU A 214 -10.71 -5.84 8.24
N ASP A 215 -11.71 -4.96 8.33
CA ASP A 215 -12.01 -4.23 9.56
C ASP A 215 -13.01 -4.96 10.47
N LYS A 216 -13.22 -4.44 11.67
CA LYS A 216 -14.13 -5.01 12.67
C LYS A 216 -15.61 -5.00 12.24
N ASN A 217 -15.95 -4.24 11.21
CA ASN A 217 -17.30 -4.20 10.63
C ASN A 217 -17.49 -5.21 9.49
N GLY A 218 -16.46 -6.02 9.19
CA GLY A 218 -16.49 -7.00 8.11
C GLY A 218 -16.20 -6.41 6.72
N ASN A 219 -15.75 -5.16 6.63
CA ASN A 219 -15.44 -4.52 5.36
C ASN A 219 -14.03 -4.88 4.90
N LEU A 220 -13.90 -5.14 3.62
CA LEU A 220 -12.62 -5.41 2.96
C LEU A 220 -12.14 -4.17 2.20
N ALA A 221 -10.84 -3.98 2.16
CA ALA A 221 -10.19 -3.04 1.25
C ALA A 221 -8.90 -3.64 0.70
N ALA A 222 -8.51 -3.20 -0.49
CA ALA A 222 -7.25 -3.56 -1.13
C ALA A 222 -6.64 -2.34 -1.81
N GLY A 223 -5.31 -2.26 -1.82
CA GLY A 223 -4.59 -1.21 -2.53
C GLY A 223 -3.22 -1.68 -2.97
N THR A 224 -2.71 -1.03 -3.99
CA THR A 224 -1.35 -1.24 -4.53
C THR A 224 -0.72 0.10 -4.87
N SER A 225 0.60 0.18 -4.76
CA SER A 225 1.39 1.30 -5.26
C SER A 225 2.64 0.78 -5.97
N THR A 226 2.99 1.40 -7.06
CA THR A 226 4.07 0.98 -7.95
C THR A 226 4.63 2.17 -8.73
N ASP A 227 5.40 1.87 -9.76
CA ASP A 227 5.91 2.83 -10.73
C ASP A 227 5.76 2.34 -12.16
N VAL A 228 5.90 3.25 -13.10
CA VAL A 228 5.96 2.92 -14.52
C VAL A 228 7.26 2.17 -14.82
N ARG A 229 7.17 1.12 -15.59
CA ARG A 229 8.30 0.27 -15.98
C ARG A 229 9.34 1.04 -16.78
N PHE A 230 10.58 0.63 -16.62
CA PHE A 230 11.66 0.97 -17.54
C PHE A 230 11.30 0.44 -18.94
N SER A 231 10.83 1.29 -19.80
CA SER A 231 10.38 1.00 -21.17
C SER A 231 11.29 1.69 -22.20
#